data_7d0cfbb26854233de031cb8583488b35
#
_entry.id   7d0cfbb26854233de031cb8583488b35
#
_cell.length_a   1.000
_cell.length_b   1.000
_cell.length_c   1.000
_cell.angle_alpha   90.00
_cell.angle_beta   90.00
_cell.angle_gamma   90.00
#
_symmetry.space_group_name_H-M   'P 1'
#
loop_
_entity.id
_entity.type
_entity.pdbx_description
1 polymer ?
#
loop_
_entity_poly.entity_id
_entity_poly.type
_entity_poly.pdbx_seq_one_letter_code
_entity_poly.pdbx_strand_id
1 'polypeptide(L)'
;MGRLAFFLKRLAGMDFRRFRATFSEIRETTGKSAPGLALDLLVCGLAYNAGYMDYKIARMDRLNAAQRRTVITRGISNGIVRRMNDKAYWHHFDDKCAFNALFSRWVRREWLRADGRLTETELAAFTAGKGPLFVKPLSGSSGVGVERFEPEDFRDAAQFHRRLREKGDCVVEETVVQHEALARLYPGSVNTVRIATLLGEKAEGIVYAFLRIGNGRVMDNVDAGGMAARVELESGIISTVAADKKGHEFARHPLTDAPITGFQLPYFEEAKAMCLEAMRVVPQVRFVAWDVAITPEGPCLIEGNSFPSHAVPQFAAHYPDGIGILPEFERFTHLKAR
;
A
#
# COMPACT_ATOMS: atom_id res chain seq x y z
N MET A 1 0.06 5.16 28.16
CA MET A 1 1.24 4.28 28.39
C MET A 1 2.49 5.10 28.14
N GLY A 2 3.43 5.20 29.09
CA GLY A 2 4.67 5.99 28.94
C GLY A 2 5.59 5.40 27.85
N ARG A 3 6.46 6.23 27.27
CA ARG A 3 7.41 5.81 26.21
C ARG A 3 8.25 4.58 26.58
N LEU A 4 8.71 4.52 27.83
CA LEU A 4 9.50 3.41 28.34
C LEU A 4 8.70 2.11 28.39
N ALA A 5 7.45 2.15 28.89
CA ALA A 5 6.57 0.97 28.93
C ALA A 5 6.22 0.46 27.52
N PHE A 6 6.01 1.36 26.57
CA PHE A 6 5.82 1.00 25.16
C PHE A 6 7.07 0.34 24.56
N PHE A 7 8.25 0.88 24.83
CA PHE A 7 9.52 0.32 24.39
C PHE A 7 9.77 -1.08 24.95
N LEU A 8 9.56 -1.27 26.28
CA LEU A 8 9.72 -2.57 26.94
C LEU A 8 8.73 -3.61 26.40
N LYS A 9 7.48 -3.23 26.14
CA LYS A 9 6.49 -4.13 25.51
C LYS A 9 6.92 -4.56 24.11
N ARG A 10 7.56 -3.68 23.34
CA ARG A 10 8.08 -4.01 22.00
C ARG A 10 9.27 -4.96 22.08
N LEU A 11 10.16 -4.78 23.06
CA LEU A 11 11.29 -5.69 23.27
C LEU A 11 10.80 -7.10 23.64
N ALA A 12 9.80 -7.20 24.52
CA ALA A 12 9.24 -8.49 24.93
C ALA A 12 8.53 -9.26 23.79
N GLY A 13 7.97 -8.53 22.79
CA GLY A 13 7.33 -9.12 21.62
C GLY A 13 8.19 -9.16 20.37
N MET A 14 9.50 -8.97 20.49
CA MET A 14 10.40 -8.90 19.35
C MET A 14 10.77 -10.29 18.81
N ASP A 15 10.65 -10.49 17.50
CA ASP A 15 11.22 -11.64 16.81
C ASP A 15 12.76 -11.47 16.75
N PHE A 16 13.46 -12.16 17.63
CA PHE A 16 14.92 -12.08 17.74
C PHE A 16 15.67 -12.59 16.50
N ARG A 17 15.11 -13.57 15.75
CA ARG A 17 15.72 -14.03 14.50
C ARG A 17 15.69 -12.94 13.46
N ARG A 18 14.51 -12.35 13.26
CA ARG A 18 14.32 -11.25 12.33
C ARG A 18 15.12 -10.00 12.73
N PHE A 19 15.14 -9.67 14.02
CA PHE A 19 15.96 -8.58 14.54
C PHE A 19 17.45 -8.78 14.22
N ARG A 20 18.00 -9.97 14.53
CA ARG A 20 19.41 -10.27 14.30
C ARG A 20 19.78 -10.19 12.81
N ALA A 21 18.96 -10.74 11.93
CA ALA A 21 19.15 -10.65 10.49
C ALA A 21 19.14 -9.18 10.01
N THR A 22 18.13 -8.40 10.43
CA THR A 22 18.03 -6.99 10.07
C THR A 22 19.16 -6.15 10.66
N PHE A 23 19.60 -6.45 11.89
CA PHE A 23 20.73 -5.78 12.54
C PHE A 23 22.03 -5.98 11.74
N SER A 24 22.30 -7.24 11.29
CA SER A 24 23.47 -7.54 10.44
C SER A 24 23.39 -6.76 9.13
N GLU A 25 22.23 -6.78 8.47
CA GLU A 25 21.99 -6.07 7.22
C GLU A 25 22.17 -4.54 7.35
N ILE A 26 21.65 -3.93 8.43
CA ILE A 26 21.86 -2.51 8.72
C ILE A 26 23.34 -2.23 8.94
N ARG A 27 24.03 -3.09 9.67
CA ARG A 27 25.46 -2.93 9.96
C ARG A 27 26.30 -2.98 8.68
N GLU A 28 26.03 -3.93 7.81
CA GLU A 28 26.67 -4.06 6.50
C GLU A 28 26.44 -2.83 5.62
N THR A 29 25.17 -2.37 5.57
CA THR A 29 24.77 -1.22 4.74
C THR A 29 25.29 0.12 5.28
N THR A 30 25.45 0.26 6.62
CA THR A 30 25.85 1.53 7.26
C THR A 30 27.33 1.63 7.58
N GLY A 31 28.04 0.50 7.64
CA GLY A 31 29.43 0.43 8.10
C GLY A 31 29.61 0.72 9.59
N LYS A 32 28.53 0.87 10.38
CA LYS A 32 28.61 1.16 11.81
C LYS A 32 29.14 -0.03 12.61
N SER A 33 29.90 0.24 13.68
CA SER A 33 30.26 -0.77 14.65
C SER A 33 29.02 -1.32 15.36
N ALA A 34 29.05 -2.58 15.80
CA ALA A 34 27.90 -3.20 16.46
C ALA A 34 27.44 -2.43 17.72
N PRO A 35 28.34 -1.96 18.62
CA PRO A 35 27.94 -1.13 19.77
C PRO A 35 27.36 0.21 19.34
N GLY A 36 27.94 0.86 18.33
CA GLY A 36 27.45 2.15 17.82
C GLY A 36 26.04 2.05 17.21
N LEU A 37 25.80 1.00 16.43
CA LEU A 37 24.46 0.74 15.88
C LEU A 37 23.46 0.41 16.98
N ALA A 38 23.81 -0.43 17.96
CA ALA A 38 22.93 -0.76 19.07
C ALA A 38 22.52 0.48 19.87
N LEU A 39 23.48 1.38 20.15
CA LEU A 39 23.20 2.64 20.83
C LEU A 39 22.30 3.55 20.00
N ASP A 40 22.56 3.70 18.70
CA ASP A 40 21.72 4.55 17.83
C ASP A 40 20.29 4.00 17.68
N LEU A 41 20.13 2.69 17.57
CA LEU A 41 18.80 2.03 17.60
C LEU A 41 18.08 2.27 18.93
N LEU A 42 18.79 2.20 20.06
CA LEU A 42 18.22 2.49 21.38
C LEU A 42 17.76 3.95 21.47
N VAL A 43 18.60 4.88 21.05
CA VAL A 43 18.25 6.32 21.01
C VAL A 43 17.03 6.54 20.10
N CYS A 44 17.01 5.93 18.90
CA CYS A 44 15.89 6.05 17.99
C CYS A 44 14.60 5.44 18.57
N GLY A 45 14.71 4.34 19.29
CA GLY A 45 13.57 3.72 19.98
C GLY A 45 12.97 4.60 21.08
N LEU A 46 13.81 5.20 21.91
CA LEU A 46 13.39 6.02 23.05
C LEU A 46 12.96 7.43 22.65
N ALA A 47 13.73 8.09 21.77
CA ALA A 47 13.48 9.49 21.41
C ALA A 47 12.40 9.65 20.34
N TYR A 48 12.34 8.74 19.34
CA TYR A 48 11.47 8.87 18.16
C TYR A 48 10.42 7.76 18.04
N ASN A 49 10.31 6.83 19.01
CA ASN A 49 9.44 5.64 18.93
C ASN A 49 9.71 4.76 17.69
N ALA A 50 10.94 4.79 17.18
CA ALA A 50 11.33 4.04 15.99
C ALA A 50 11.65 2.58 16.34
N GLY A 51 11.21 1.66 15.47
CA GLY A 51 11.70 0.28 15.47
C GLY A 51 12.91 0.15 14.55
N TYR A 52 13.59 -1.00 14.66
CA TYR A 52 14.72 -1.31 13.78
C TYR A 52 14.34 -1.32 12.29
N MET A 53 13.08 -1.67 11.96
CA MET A 53 12.58 -1.57 10.58
C MET A 53 12.37 -0.12 10.13
N ASP A 54 11.85 0.75 11.02
CA ASP A 54 11.73 2.18 10.72
C ASP A 54 13.11 2.79 10.46
N TYR A 55 14.08 2.43 11.32
CA TYR A 55 15.47 2.86 11.20
C TYR A 55 16.09 2.45 9.86
N LYS A 56 15.89 1.17 9.45
CA LYS A 56 16.38 0.65 8.17
C LYS A 56 15.76 1.37 6.98
N ILE A 57 14.43 1.43 6.93
CA ILE A 57 13.68 1.92 5.77
C ILE A 57 13.90 3.41 5.53
N ALA A 58 13.86 4.22 6.60
CA ALA A 58 14.10 5.65 6.52
C ALA A 58 15.59 6.03 6.55
N ARG A 59 16.52 5.06 6.58
CA ARG A 59 17.96 5.30 6.70
C ARG A 59 18.28 6.32 7.80
N MET A 60 17.70 6.10 9.00
CA MET A 60 17.85 7.03 10.12
C MET A 60 19.32 7.21 10.54
N ASP A 61 20.22 6.33 10.12
CA ASP A 61 21.66 6.47 10.27
C ASP A 61 22.23 7.71 9.59
N ARG A 62 21.60 8.20 8.53
CA ARG A 62 21.98 9.37 7.73
C ARG A 62 21.29 10.65 8.18
N LEU A 63 20.26 10.55 9.02
CA LEU A 63 19.43 11.66 9.42
C LEU A 63 19.94 12.35 10.70
N ASN A 64 19.93 13.67 10.71
CA ASN A 64 20.13 14.47 11.92
C ASN A 64 18.89 14.44 12.84
N ALA A 65 18.99 15.03 14.03
CA ALA A 65 17.91 15.01 15.03
C ALA A 65 16.62 15.70 14.55
N ALA A 66 16.70 16.75 13.74
CA ALA A 66 15.54 17.44 13.18
C ALA A 66 14.85 16.58 12.12
N GLN A 67 15.61 16.01 11.19
CA GLN A 67 15.10 15.10 10.15
C GLN A 67 14.46 13.84 10.77
N ARG A 68 15.08 13.23 11.79
CA ARG A 68 14.50 12.05 12.48
C ARG A 68 13.12 12.34 13.09
N ARG A 69 12.85 13.58 13.52
CA ARG A 69 11.52 13.98 14.03
C ARG A 69 10.44 14.04 12.96
N THR A 70 10.79 14.14 11.70
CA THR A 70 9.85 14.19 10.58
C THR A 70 9.43 12.81 10.09
N VAL A 71 10.12 11.73 10.53
CA VAL A 71 9.82 10.36 10.14
C VAL A 71 8.61 9.83 10.90
N ILE A 72 7.60 9.34 10.19
CA ILE A 72 6.49 8.59 10.80
C ILE A 72 6.97 7.17 11.11
N THR A 73 7.26 6.91 12.38
CA THR A 73 7.60 5.59 12.87
C THR A 73 6.33 4.76 13.14
N ARG A 74 6.47 3.44 13.32
CA ARG A 74 5.34 2.56 13.61
C ARG A 74 4.52 3.02 14.81
N GLY A 75 5.18 3.57 15.84
CA GLY A 75 4.48 4.10 17.01
C GLY A 75 3.63 5.32 16.69
N ILE A 76 4.15 6.23 15.87
CA ILE A 76 3.44 7.43 15.40
C ILE A 76 2.30 7.02 14.48
N SER A 77 2.55 6.16 13.49
CA SER A 77 1.53 5.64 12.56
C SER A 77 0.35 5.00 13.29
N ASN A 78 0.61 4.11 14.25
CA ASN A 78 -0.44 3.50 15.06
C ASN A 78 -1.24 4.54 15.86
N GLY A 79 -0.59 5.62 16.30
CA GLY A 79 -1.24 6.76 16.98
C GLY A 79 -2.16 7.53 16.04
N ILE A 80 -1.70 7.80 14.82
CA ILE A 80 -2.48 8.48 13.77
C ILE A 80 -3.74 7.67 13.45
N VAL A 81 -3.57 6.39 13.07
CA VAL A 81 -4.70 5.52 12.71
C VAL A 81 -5.73 5.43 13.84
N ARG A 82 -5.28 5.25 15.09
CA ARG A 82 -6.19 5.16 16.25
C ARG A 82 -6.97 6.45 16.51
N ARG A 83 -6.39 7.61 16.18
CA ARG A 83 -7.03 8.91 16.33
C ARG A 83 -7.98 9.22 15.19
N MET A 84 -7.63 8.80 13.98
CA MET A 84 -8.33 9.19 12.76
C MET A 84 -9.39 8.17 12.33
N ASN A 85 -9.23 6.88 12.67
CA ASN A 85 -10.06 5.83 12.13
C ASN A 85 -10.80 5.08 13.25
N ASP A 86 -12.11 5.15 13.23
CA ASP A 86 -12.97 4.34 14.09
C ASP A 86 -12.98 2.88 13.59
N LYS A 87 -12.50 1.97 14.45
CA LYS A 87 -12.39 0.55 14.13
C LYS A 87 -13.75 -0.12 13.83
N ALA A 88 -14.84 0.40 14.35
CA ALA A 88 -16.18 -0.13 14.11
C ALA A 88 -16.56 -0.09 12.61
N TYR A 89 -15.95 0.82 11.84
CA TYR A 89 -16.22 1.01 10.41
C TYR A 89 -15.20 0.36 9.48
N TRP A 90 -14.18 -0.33 9.99
CA TRP A 90 -13.14 -0.96 9.15
C TRP A 90 -13.68 -2.07 8.26
N HIS A 91 -14.77 -2.72 8.65
CA HIS A 91 -15.42 -3.77 7.85
C HIS A 91 -15.82 -3.30 6.43
N HIS A 92 -16.06 -2.00 6.22
CA HIS A 92 -16.31 -1.42 4.91
C HIS A 92 -15.11 -1.46 3.97
N PHE A 93 -13.90 -1.63 4.53
CA PHE A 93 -12.64 -1.71 3.80
C PHE A 93 -12.05 -3.12 3.82
N ASP A 94 -12.31 -3.89 4.86
CA ASP A 94 -11.72 -5.22 5.06
C ASP A 94 -12.44 -6.31 4.26
N ASP A 95 -13.78 -6.20 4.06
CA ASP A 95 -14.59 -7.08 3.19
C ASP A 95 -14.64 -6.48 1.78
N LYS A 96 -14.05 -7.19 0.81
CA LYS A 96 -13.95 -6.72 -0.58
C LYS A 96 -15.31 -6.55 -1.27
N CYS A 97 -16.30 -7.37 -0.93
CA CYS A 97 -17.64 -7.22 -1.47
C CYS A 97 -18.37 -6.01 -0.88
N ALA A 98 -18.21 -5.76 0.43
CA ALA A 98 -18.73 -4.57 1.07
C ALA A 98 -18.07 -3.30 0.49
N PHE A 99 -16.75 -3.33 0.26
CA PHE A 99 -16.02 -2.25 -0.39
C PHE A 99 -16.55 -2.00 -1.81
N ASN A 100 -16.62 -3.04 -2.65
CA ASN A 100 -17.06 -2.92 -4.03
C ASN A 100 -18.49 -2.40 -4.15
N ALA A 101 -19.39 -2.81 -3.25
CA ALA A 101 -20.77 -2.33 -3.22
C ALA A 101 -20.84 -0.85 -2.80
N LEU A 102 -20.11 -0.48 -1.73
CA LEU A 102 -20.13 0.88 -1.17
C LEU A 102 -19.50 1.91 -2.12
N PHE A 103 -18.40 1.52 -2.79
CA PHE A 103 -17.65 2.36 -3.70
C PHE A 103 -17.92 2.04 -5.19
N SER A 104 -19.06 1.41 -5.50
CA SER A 104 -19.45 0.93 -6.84
C SER A 104 -19.29 1.98 -7.95
N ARG A 105 -19.57 3.25 -7.66
CA ARG A 105 -19.38 4.38 -8.60
C ARG A 105 -17.95 4.44 -9.18
N TRP A 106 -16.93 4.03 -8.41
CA TRP A 106 -15.52 4.16 -8.77
C TRP A 106 -14.81 2.82 -9.00
N VAL A 107 -15.43 1.69 -8.60
CA VAL A 107 -14.86 0.34 -8.78
C VAL A 107 -14.82 -0.04 -10.27
N ARG A 108 -15.81 0.36 -11.08
CA ARG A 108 -15.85 0.27 -12.56
C ARG A 108 -15.53 -1.10 -13.14
N ARG A 109 -15.67 -2.17 -12.38
CA ARG A 109 -15.56 -3.55 -12.85
C ARG A 109 -16.70 -4.36 -12.29
N GLU A 110 -17.10 -5.40 -13.00
CA GLU A 110 -18.09 -6.34 -12.49
C GLU A 110 -17.43 -7.29 -11.49
N TRP A 111 -18.20 -7.70 -10.51
CA TRP A 111 -17.77 -8.61 -9.48
C TRP A 111 -18.93 -9.44 -8.96
N LEU A 112 -18.62 -10.64 -8.43
CA LEU A 112 -19.57 -11.58 -7.88
C LEU A 112 -19.06 -12.10 -6.54
N ARG A 113 -19.90 -12.09 -5.52
CA ARG A 113 -19.60 -12.74 -4.25
C ARG A 113 -19.77 -14.24 -4.40
N ALA A 114 -18.73 -14.99 -4.14
CA ALA A 114 -18.77 -16.44 -4.12
C ALA A 114 -18.71 -16.91 -2.65
N ASP A 115 -19.88 -17.24 -2.12
CA ASP A 115 -20.06 -17.84 -0.79
C ASP A 115 -20.95 -19.10 -0.90
N GLY A 116 -21.32 -19.67 0.23
CA GLY A 116 -22.13 -20.89 0.27
C GLY A 116 -23.51 -20.82 -0.42
N ARG A 117 -23.96 -19.59 -0.81
CA ARG A 117 -25.24 -19.36 -1.48
C ARG A 117 -25.14 -19.21 -2.99
N LEU A 118 -23.93 -19.02 -3.53
CA LEU A 118 -23.71 -18.91 -4.96
C LEU A 118 -24.16 -20.18 -5.66
N THR A 119 -25.01 -20.03 -6.67
CA THR A 119 -25.42 -21.14 -7.54
C THR A 119 -24.53 -21.26 -8.78
N GLU A 120 -24.47 -22.46 -9.35
CA GLU A 120 -23.76 -22.70 -10.60
C GLU A 120 -24.32 -21.86 -11.76
N THR A 121 -25.65 -21.67 -11.80
CA THR A 121 -26.31 -20.86 -12.82
C THR A 121 -25.92 -19.39 -12.74
N GLU A 122 -25.86 -18.81 -11.54
CA GLU A 122 -25.40 -17.43 -11.34
C GLU A 122 -23.93 -17.26 -11.75
N LEU A 123 -23.09 -18.23 -11.38
CA LEU A 123 -21.69 -18.21 -11.78
C LEU A 123 -21.52 -18.32 -13.30
N ALA A 124 -22.26 -19.23 -13.95
CA ALA A 124 -22.24 -19.39 -15.41
C ALA A 124 -22.70 -18.11 -16.12
N ALA A 125 -23.76 -17.46 -15.62
CA ALA A 125 -24.24 -16.19 -16.15
C ALA A 125 -23.19 -15.08 -15.98
N PHE A 126 -22.53 -15.00 -14.83
CA PHE A 126 -21.49 -14.00 -14.57
C PHE A 126 -20.25 -14.20 -15.46
N THR A 127 -19.82 -15.44 -15.67
CA THR A 127 -18.59 -15.75 -16.43
C THR A 127 -18.77 -15.74 -17.94
N ALA A 128 -20.01 -15.75 -18.43
CA ALA A 128 -20.32 -15.82 -19.86
C ALA A 128 -19.71 -14.62 -20.63
N GLY A 129 -18.85 -14.95 -21.61
CA GLY A 129 -18.22 -13.96 -22.48
C GLY A 129 -17.13 -13.09 -21.81
N LYS A 130 -16.76 -13.38 -20.56
CA LYS A 130 -15.72 -12.62 -19.87
C LYS A 130 -14.31 -13.08 -20.23
N GLY A 131 -13.40 -12.13 -20.20
CA GLY A 131 -11.95 -12.37 -20.21
C GLY A 131 -11.45 -12.94 -18.88
N PRO A 132 -10.14 -12.88 -18.60
CA PRO A 132 -9.57 -13.37 -17.35
C PRO A 132 -10.21 -12.77 -16.10
N LEU A 133 -10.36 -13.60 -15.07
CA LEU A 133 -10.97 -13.21 -13.79
C LEU A 133 -9.95 -13.32 -12.65
N PHE A 134 -10.11 -12.48 -11.63
CA PHE A 134 -9.41 -12.61 -10.36
C PHE A 134 -10.34 -13.16 -9.29
N VAL A 135 -9.86 -14.16 -8.56
CA VAL A 135 -10.51 -14.68 -7.35
C VAL A 135 -9.70 -14.28 -6.15
N LYS A 136 -10.33 -13.61 -5.18
CA LYS A 136 -9.69 -13.07 -3.99
C LYS A 136 -10.46 -13.48 -2.75
N PRO A 137 -9.82 -13.91 -1.66
CA PRO A 137 -10.48 -14.08 -0.36
C PRO A 137 -11.20 -12.79 0.04
N LEU A 138 -12.39 -12.88 0.67
CA LEU A 138 -13.16 -11.70 1.09
C LEU A 138 -12.36 -10.79 2.01
N SER A 139 -11.58 -11.35 2.92
CA SER A 139 -10.71 -10.64 3.83
C SER A 139 -9.24 -11.04 3.62
N GLY A 140 -8.33 -10.17 4.06
CA GLY A 140 -6.89 -10.38 3.90
C GLY A 140 -6.23 -9.27 3.10
N SER A 141 -4.91 -9.22 3.18
CA SER A 141 -4.08 -8.19 2.58
C SER A 141 -2.87 -8.78 1.86
N SER A 142 -2.10 -7.94 1.19
CA SER A 142 -0.82 -8.30 0.55
C SER A 142 -0.94 -9.33 -0.59
N GLY A 143 -2.12 -9.51 -1.15
CA GLY A 143 -2.36 -10.42 -2.29
C GLY A 143 -2.30 -11.91 -1.94
N VAL A 144 -2.32 -12.27 -0.65
CA VAL A 144 -2.35 -13.67 -0.24
C VAL A 144 -3.67 -14.31 -0.66
N GLY A 145 -3.60 -15.46 -1.35
CA GLY A 145 -4.77 -16.19 -1.84
C GLY A 145 -5.45 -15.57 -3.08
N VAL A 146 -4.85 -14.53 -3.68
CA VAL A 146 -5.31 -13.96 -4.95
C VAL A 146 -4.83 -14.85 -6.09
N GLU A 147 -5.77 -15.30 -6.93
CA GLU A 147 -5.48 -16.13 -8.11
C GLU A 147 -6.13 -15.54 -9.34
N ARG A 148 -5.45 -15.67 -10.47
CA ARG A 148 -5.97 -15.34 -11.80
C ARG A 148 -6.42 -16.60 -12.50
N PHE A 149 -7.60 -16.53 -13.13
CA PHE A 149 -8.21 -17.58 -13.90
C PHE A 149 -8.39 -17.11 -15.34
N GLU A 150 -7.95 -17.92 -16.29
CA GLU A 150 -8.15 -17.68 -17.71
C GLU A 150 -9.53 -18.21 -18.15
N PRO A 151 -10.09 -17.77 -19.29
CA PRO A 151 -11.40 -18.22 -19.78
C PRO A 151 -11.56 -19.76 -19.87
N GLU A 152 -10.45 -20.46 -20.12
CA GLU A 152 -10.41 -21.92 -20.16
C GLU A 152 -10.69 -22.56 -18.79
N ASP A 153 -10.28 -21.91 -17.71
CA ASP A 153 -10.43 -22.41 -16.33
C ASP A 153 -11.88 -22.42 -15.84
N PHE A 154 -12.73 -21.58 -16.41
CA PHE A 154 -14.15 -21.44 -16.04
C PHE A 154 -15.12 -21.74 -17.18
N ARG A 155 -14.65 -22.39 -18.26
CA ARG A 155 -15.49 -22.85 -19.35
C ARG A 155 -16.53 -23.87 -18.86
N ASP A 156 -16.14 -24.77 -17.93
CA ASP A 156 -17.04 -25.66 -17.18
C ASP A 156 -17.41 -24.95 -15.85
N ALA A 157 -18.61 -24.36 -15.84
CA ALA A 157 -19.11 -23.62 -14.67
C ALA A 157 -19.27 -24.52 -13.44
N ALA A 158 -19.66 -25.82 -13.62
CA ALA A 158 -19.79 -26.75 -12.50
C ALA A 158 -18.44 -27.07 -11.87
N GLN A 159 -17.40 -27.26 -12.68
CA GLN A 159 -16.04 -27.47 -12.19
C GLN A 159 -15.50 -26.21 -11.49
N PHE A 160 -15.69 -25.04 -12.09
CA PHE A 160 -15.23 -23.78 -11.50
C PHE A 160 -15.96 -23.47 -10.19
N HIS A 161 -17.28 -23.69 -10.13
CA HIS A 161 -18.06 -23.55 -8.89
C HIS A 161 -17.53 -24.45 -7.76
N ARG A 162 -17.20 -25.72 -8.03
CA ARG A 162 -16.58 -26.62 -7.04
C ARG A 162 -15.23 -26.06 -6.54
N ARG A 163 -14.36 -25.59 -7.46
CA ARG A 163 -13.07 -24.97 -7.09
C ARG A 163 -13.24 -23.75 -6.20
N LEU A 164 -14.24 -22.89 -6.46
CA LEU A 164 -14.53 -21.73 -5.61
C LEU A 164 -15.00 -22.15 -4.22
N ARG A 165 -15.85 -23.17 -4.12
CA ARG A 165 -16.30 -23.70 -2.82
C ARG A 165 -15.18 -24.27 -1.97
N GLU A 166 -14.20 -24.90 -2.57
CA GLU A 166 -13.00 -25.41 -1.88
C GLU A 166 -12.12 -24.29 -1.33
N LYS A 167 -12.13 -23.11 -1.96
CA LYS A 167 -11.40 -21.91 -1.50
C LYS A 167 -12.07 -21.22 -0.33
N GLY A 168 -13.36 -21.44 -0.10
CA GLY A 168 -14.18 -20.71 0.86
C GLY A 168 -14.66 -19.36 0.29
N ASP A 169 -15.17 -18.51 1.19
CA ASP A 169 -15.76 -17.23 0.80
C ASP A 169 -14.76 -16.32 0.09
N CYS A 170 -15.11 -15.92 -1.14
CA CYS A 170 -14.26 -15.12 -1.99
C CYS A 170 -15.08 -14.15 -2.86
N VAL A 171 -14.40 -13.22 -3.50
CA VAL A 171 -14.95 -12.39 -4.57
C VAL A 171 -14.31 -12.81 -5.90
N VAL A 172 -15.13 -12.93 -6.94
CA VAL A 172 -14.72 -13.11 -8.34
C VAL A 172 -14.88 -11.78 -9.03
N GLU A 173 -13.81 -11.26 -9.64
CA GLU A 173 -13.79 -9.91 -10.25
C GLU A 173 -13.22 -9.96 -11.66
N GLU A 174 -13.71 -9.09 -12.53
CA GLU A 174 -13.08 -8.83 -13.81
C GLU A 174 -11.66 -8.31 -13.65
N THR A 175 -10.79 -8.70 -14.57
CA THR A 175 -9.43 -8.16 -14.66
C THR A 175 -9.48 -6.71 -15.13
N VAL A 176 -8.87 -5.81 -14.37
CA VAL A 176 -8.69 -4.42 -14.78
C VAL A 176 -7.62 -4.34 -15.86
N VAL A 177 -7.94 -3.70 -16.98
CA VAL A 177 -6.97 -3.39 -18.03
C VAL A 177 -6.32 -2.04 -17.71
N GLN A 178 -5.00 -2.06 -17.45
CA GLN A 178 -4.28 -0.82 -17.16
C GLN A 178 -4.01 0.02 -18.41
N HIS A 179 -3.88 1.32 -18.22
CA HIS A 179 -3.50 2.27 -19.27
C HIS A 179 -2.15 1.87 -19.90
N GLU A 180 -2.03 2.06 -21.23
CA GLU A 180 -0.84 1.62 -21.98
C GLU A 180 0.49 2.21 -21.47
N ALA A 181 0.49 3.45 -20.97
CA ALA A 181 1.68 4.06 -20.38
C ALA A 181 2.20 3.25 -19.17
N LEU A 182 1.29 2.77 -18.30
CA LEU A 182 1.65 1.91 -17.17
C LEU A 182 2.02 0.50 -17.61
N ALA A 183 1.37 -0.03 -18.66
CA ALA A 183 1.73 -1.32 -19.23
C ALA A 183 3.15 -1.29 -19.83
N ARG A 184 3.60 -0.16 -20.37
CA ARG A 184 5.00 0.02 -20.81
C ARG A 184 6.01 -0.02 -19.66
N LEU A 185 5.65 0.42 -18.46
CA LEU A 185 6.51 0.22 -17.29
C LEU A 185 6.62 -1.25 -16.93
N TYR A 186 5.48 -1.93 -16.74
CA TYR A 186 5.44 -3.36 -16.50
C TYR A 186 4.08 -3.95 -16.90
N PRO A 187 4.02 -4.82 -17.92
CA PRO A 187 2.76 -5.38 -18.41
C PRO A 187 2.25 -6.59 -17.59
N GLY A 188 3.09 -7.21 -16.76
CA GLY A 188 2.78 -8.45 -16.06
C GLY A 188 1.87 -8.29 -14.84
N SER A 189 1.59 -7.07 -14.40
CA SER A 189 0.61 -6.75 -13.36
C SER A 189 -0.04 -5.40 -13.63
N VAL A 190 -1.19 -5.15 -13.00
CA VAL A 190 -1.72 -3.80 -12.90
C VAL A 190 -0.83 -3.01 -11.94
N ASN A 191 -0.23 -1.93 -12.42
CA ASN A 191 0.59 -1.02 -11.62
C ASN A 191 -0.33 0.04 -11.01
N THR A 192 -0.47 0.06 -9.70
CA THR A 192 -1.46 0.89 -9.01
C THR A 192 -0.83 2.12 -8.37
N VAL A 193 -1.56 3.23 -8.40
CA VAL A 193 -1.19 4.42 -7.64
C VAL A 193 -1.81 4.33 -6.26
N ARG A 194 -0.99 4.32 -5.21
CA ARG A 194 -1.50 4.45 -3.85
C ARG A 194 -1.58 5.92 -3.48
N ILE A 195 -2.81 6.40 -3.25
CA ILE A 195 -3.09 7.78 -2.85
C ILE A 195 -3.66 7.74 -1.43
N ALA A 196 -3.01 8.45 -0.50
CA ALA A 196 -3.46 8.51 0.88
C ALA A 196 -4.16 9.83 1.16
N THR A 197 -5.43 9.75 1.56
CA THR A 197 -6.26 10.90 1.92
C THR A 197 -6.41 11.01 3.42
N LEU A 198 -6.54 12.23 3.91
CA LEU A 198 -6.74 12.54 5.32
C LEU A 198 -7.84 13.60 5.48
N LEU A 199 -8.90 13.22 6.18
CA LEU A 199 -9.94 14.13 6.68
C LEU A 199 -9.52 14.64 8.06
N GLY A 200 -8.66 15.65 8.07
CA GLY A 200 -8.03 16.20 9.27
C GLY A 200 -8.94 17.13 10.06
N GLU A 201 -8.43 17.64 11.21
CA GLU A 201 -9.13 18.61 12.04
C GLU A 201 -9.01 20.05 11.50
N LYS A 202 -7.96 20.34 10.72
CA LYS A 202 -7.69 21.66 10.12
C LYS A 202 -8.19 21.76 8.69
N ALA A 203 -8.00 20.68 7.92
CA ALA A 203 -8.33 20.61 6.52
C ALA A 203 -8.41 19.14 6.07
N GLU A 204 -8.88 18.92 4.86
CA GLU A 204 -8.84 17.63 4.18
C GLU A 204 -7.89 17.70 2.98
N GLY A 205 -7.31 16.56 2.61
CA GLY A 205 -6.43 16.51 1.44
C GLY A 205 -5.67 15.20 1.29
N ILE A 206 -4.71 15.22 0.39
CA ILE A 206 -3.83 14.08 0.10
C ILE A 206 -2.50 14.31 0.83
N VAL A 207 -2.08 13.32 1.62
CA VAL A 207 -0.84 13.40 2.40
C VAL A 207 0.37 12.82 1.67
N TYR A 208 0.15 11.83 0.80
CA TYR A 208 1.19 11.30 -0.08
C TYR A 208 0.59 10.48 -1.22
N ALA A 209 1.36 10.31 -2.29
CA ALA A 209 1.08 9.35 -3.34
C ALA A 209 2.37 8.64 -3.79
N PHE A 210 2.24 7.37 -4.18
CA PHE A 210 3.31 6.61 -4.81
C PHE A 210 2.76 5.58 -5.79
N LEU A 211 3.51 5.36 -6.86
CA LEU A 211 3.22 4.31 -7.84
C LEU A 211 3.82 2.99 -7.33
N ARG A 212 3.03 1.94 -7.27
CA ARG A 212 3.50 0.57 -7.12
C ARG A 212 3.73 -0.02 -8.50
N ILE A 213 4.86 -0.66 -8.67
CA ILE A 213 5.28 -1.24 -9.95
C ILE A 213 5.61 -2.71 -9.72
N GLY A 214 4.98 -3.59 -10.50
CA GLY A 214 5.26 -5.01 -10.43
C GLY A 214 6.66 -5.35 -10.93
N ASN A 215 7.17 -6.52 -10.52
CA ASN A 215 8.49 -7.00 -10.91
C ASN A 215 8.51 -8.53 -10.93
N GLY A 216 8.25 -9.12 -12.09
CA GLY A 216 8.26 -10.57 -12.31
C GLY A 216 7.06 -11.33 -11.75
N ARG A 217 6.02 -10.64 -11.24
CA ARG A 217 4.80 -11.27 -10.69
C ARG A 217 3.55 -10.60 -11.24
N VAL A 218 2.40 -11.27 -11.06
CA VAL A 218 1.07 -10.78 -11.47
C VAL A 218 0.50 -9.70 -10.54
N MET A 219 1.24 -9.33 -9.51
CA MET A 219 0.87 -8.30 -8.53
C MET A 219 2.01 -7.28 -8.38
N ASP A 220 1.65 -6.02 -8.17
CA ASP A 220 2.55 -4.88 -7.95
C ASP A 220 2.99 -4.70 -6.49
N ASN A 221 2.59 -5.61 -5.60
CA ASN A 221 2.80 -5.45 -4.17
C ASN A 221 4.30 -5.46 -3.83
N VAL A 222 4.75 -4.42 -3.13
CA VAL A 222 6.14 -4.26 -2.67
C VAL A 222 6.56 -5.41 -1.74
N ASP A 223 5.64 -5.99 -0.97
CA ASP A 223 5.90 -7.18 -0.14
C ASP A 223 6.13 -8.45 -0.96
N ALA A 224 5.59 -8.49 -2.17
CA ALA A 224 5.74 -9.60 -3.11
C ALA A 224 6.92 -9.43 -4.08
N GLY A 225 7.78 -8.43 -3.88
CA GLY A 225 8.96 -8.17 -4.70
C GLY A 225 8.78 -7.05 -5.73
N GLY A 226 7.63 -6.36 -5.72
CA GLY A 226 7.42 -5.12 -6.46
C GLY A 226 8.24 -3.96 -5.87
N MET A 227 8.18 -2.82 -6.53
CA MET A 227 8.85 -1.58 -6.13
C MET A 227 7.85 -0.44 -6.01
N ALA A 228 8.23 0.62 -5.33
CA ALA A 228 7.45 1.84 -5.20
C ALA A 228 8.26 3.05 -5.64
N ALA A 229 7.60 4.02 -6.27
CA ALA A 229 8.19 5.29 -6.66
C ALA A 229 7.29 6.44 -6.19
N ARG A 230 7.87 7.46 -5.54
CA ARG A 230 7.13 8.63 -5.06
C ARG A 230 6.56 9.42 -6.25
N VAL A 231 5.30 9.83 -6.12
CA VAL A 231 4.62 10.69 -7.08
C VAL A 231 4.50 12.09 -6.47
N GLU A 232 4.89 13.11 -7.20
CA GLU A 232 4.69 14.50 -6.81
C GLU A 232 3.20 14.86 -6.91
N LEU A 233 2.66 15.41 -5.82
CA LEU A 233 1.21 15.64 -5.72
C LEU A 233 0.70 16.76 -6.65
N GLU A 234 1.55 17.70 -7.03
CA GLU A 234 1.17 18.80 -7.91
C GLU A 234 1.26 18.44 -9.38
N SER A 235 2.31 17.71 -9.76
CA SER A 235 2.60 17.41 -11.17
C SER A 235 2.17 16.03 -11.63
N GLY A 236 2.06 15.05 -10.70
CA GLY A 236 1.88 13.65 -11.04
C GLY A 236 3.12 12.99 -11.64
N ILE A 237 4.29 13.63 -11.54
CA ILE A 237 5.56 13.11 -12.04
C ILE A 237 6.26 12.29 -10.97
N ILE A 238 6.91 11.21 -11.37
CA ILE A 238 7.85 10.47 -10.53
C ILE A 238 9.21 11.15 -10.61
N SER A 239 9.58 11.93 -9.57
CA SER A 239 10.83 12.72 -9.54
C SER A 239 12.03 11.96 -8.97
N THR A 240 11.77 10.82 -8.29
CA THR A 240 12.81 10.01 -7.66
C THR A 240 12.93 8.64 -8.31
N VAL A 241 13.94 7.87 -7.93
CA VAL A 241 14.04 6.45 -8.30
C VAL A 241 12.97 5.64 -7.59
N ALA A 242 12.56 4.50 -8.16
CA ALA A 242 11.79 3.51 -7.42
C ALA A 242 12.70 2.77 -6.44
N ALA A 243 12.11 2.24 -5.36
CA ALA A 243 12.83 1.43 -4.39
C ALA A 243 12.01 0.20 -3.98
N ASP A 244 12.70 -0.88 -3.61
CA ASP A 244 12.12 -2.07 -3.01
C ASP A 244 12.34 -2.13 -1.49
N LYS A 245 11.76 -3.12 -0.81
CA LYS A 245 11.95 -3.34 0.64
C LYS A 245 13.37 -3.73 1.05
N LYS A 246 14.19 -4.18 0.10
CA LYS A 246 15.59 -4.52 0.36
C LYS A 246 16.49 -3.29 0.29
N GLY A 247 15.97 -2.17 -0.26
CA GLY A 247 16.70 -0.93 -0.44
C GLY A 247 17.43 -0.83 -1.78
N HIS A 248 17.10 -1.69 -2.73
CA HIS A 248 17.57 -1.52 -4.11
C HIS A 248 16.83 -0.34 -4.74
N GLU A 249 17.53 0.41 -5.56
CA GLU A 249 17.05 1.61 -6.24
C GLU A 249 17.04 1.40 -7.75
N PHE A 250 15.97 1.87 -8.41
CA PHE A 250 15.72 1.63 -9.83
C PHE A 250 15.29 2.94 -10.51
N ALA A 251 16.16 3.52 -11.32
CA ALA A 251 15.80 4.63 -12.21
C ALA A 251 15.05 4.12 -13.46
N ARG A 252 15.28 2.86 -13.83
CA ARG A 252 14.63 2.12 -14.92
C ARG A 252 14.12 0.78 -14.40
N HIS A 253 13.09 0.27 -15.02
CA HIS A 253 12.52 -1.02 -14.63
C HIS A 253 13.46 -2.18 -15.02
N PRO A 254 13.81 -3.09 -14.10
CA PRO A 254 14.86 -4.09 -14.34
C PRO A 254 14.52 -5.13 -15.42
N LEU A 255 13.25 -5.36 -15.71
CA LEU A 255 12.83 -6.34 -16.72
C LEU A 255 12.44 -5.72 -18.07
N THR A 256 11.92 -4.50 -18.07
CA THR A 256 11.43 -3.84 -19.31
C THR A 256 12.34 -2.74 -19.79
N ASP A 257 13.30 -2.34 -18.99
CA ASP A 257 14.18 -1.17 -19.20
C ASP A 257 13.41 0.16 -19.41
N ALA A 258 12.12 0.21 -19.07
CA ALA A 258 11.33 1.43 -19.15
C ALA A 258 11.79 2.46 -18.11
N PRO A 259 11.91 3.76 -18.46
CA PRO A 259 12.30 4.79 -17.50
C PRO A 259 11.19 4.98 -16.45
N ILE A 260 11.58 4.96 -15.17
CA ILE A 260 10.69 5.20 -14.03
C ILE A 260 10.79 6.66 -13.60
N THR A 261 12.01 7.16 -13.38
CA THR A 261 12.22 8.58 -13.06
C THR A 261 11.83 9.45 -14.26
N GLY A 262 11.05 10.48 -14.01
CA GLY A 262 10.47 11.35 -15.03
C GLY A 262 9.15 10.84 -15.63
N PHE A 263 8.65 9.68 -15.20
CA PHE A 263 7.39 9.15 -15.68
C PHE A 263 6.23 10.04 -15.22
N GLN A 264 5.42 10.49 -16.19
CA GLN A 264 4.18 11.23 -15.95
C GLN A 264 3.01 10.26 -15.82
N LEU A 265 2.32 10.29 -14.67
CA LEU A 265 1.10 9.49 -14.45
C LEU A 265 -0.06 10.07 -15.29
N PRO A 266 -0.70 9.25 -16.13
CA PRO A 266 -1.93 9.68 -16.80
C PRO A 266 -3.07 9.78 -15.78
N TYR A 267 -4.03 10.67 -15.99
CA TYR A 267 -5.24 10.84 -15.17
C TYR A 267 -4.98 11.06 -13.68
N PHE A 268 -3.82 11.63 -13.29
CA PHE A 268 -3.49 11.77 -11.88
C PHE A 268 -4.40 12.76 -11.15
N GLU A 269 -4.81 13.87 -11.79
CA GLU A 269 -5.73 14.83 -11.21
C GLU A 269 -7.11 14.22 -10.96
N GLU A 270 -7.61 13.44 -11.92
CA GLU A 270 -8.88 12.71 -11.79
C GLU A 270 -8.80 11.65 -10.69
N ALA A 271 -7.65 10.97 -10.56
CA ALA A 271 -7.43 10.00 -9.47
C ALA A 271 -7.42 10.67 -8.10
N LYS A 272 -6.80 11.86 -7.98
CA LYS A 272 -6.84 12.66 -6.73
C LYS A 272 -8.28 13.08 -6.39
N ALA A 273 -9.00 13.64 -7.36
CA ALA A 273 -10.40 14.07 -7.18
C ALA A 273 -11.28 12.90 -6.74
N MET A 274 -11.16 11.74 -7.39
CA MET A 274 -11.87 10.51 -7.03
C MET A 274 -11.61 10.09 -5.58
N CYS A 275 -10.36 10.07 -5.15
CA CYS A 275 -9.99 9.69 -3.78
C CYS A 275 -10.52 10.68 -2.74
N LEU A 276 -10.53 11.99 -3.05
CA LEU A 276 -11.08 13.03 -2.17
C LEU A 276 -12.61 12.94 -2.06
N GLU A 277 -13.31 12.53 -3.11
CA GLU A 277 -14.75 12.22 -3.02
C GLU A 277 -14.97 10.93 -2.21
N ALA A 278 -14.21 9.87 -2.50
CA ALA A 278 -14.38 8.56 -1.85
C ALA A 278 -14.13 8.62 -0.34
N MET A 279 -13.18 9.41 0.16
CA MET A 279 -12.90 9.49 1.60
C MET A 279 -14.08 10.03 2.43
N ARG A 280 -15.04 10.73 1.80
CA ARG A 280 -16.21 11.28 2.48
C ARG A 280 -17.36 10.28 2.62
N VAL A 281 -17.28 9.11 1.96
CA VAL A 281 -18.32 8.07 2.01
C VAL A 281 -18.39 7.42 3.39
N VAL A 282 -17.23 7.21 4.04
CA VAL A 282 -17.14 6.68 5.41
C VAL A 282 -16.34 7.67 6.28
N PRO A 283 -16.96 8.78 6.72
CA PRO A 283 -16.25 9.87 7.40
C PRO A 283 -15.71 9.49 8.79
N GLN A 284 -16.05 8.32 9.31
CA GLN A 284 -15.50 7.74 10.54
C GLN A 284 -14.11 7.09 10.31
N VAL A 285 -13.75 6.79 9.06
CA VAL A 285 -12.42 6.32 8.66
C VAL A 285 -11.72 7.44 7.90
N ARG A 286 -11.07 8.32 8.64
CA ARG A 286 -10.59 9.64 8.19
C ARG A 286 -9.23 9.59 7.49
N PHE A 287 -8.48 8.52 7.66
CA PHE A 287 -7.18 8.30 7.02
C PHE A 287 -7.23 6.98 6.24
N VAL A 288 -7.29 7.08 4.92
CA VAL A 288 -7.38 5.93 4.00
C VAL A 288 -6.30 6.02 2.95
N ALA A 289 -5.65 4.89 2.65
CA ALA A 289 -4.81 4.77 1.46
C ALA A 289 -5.57 3.95 0.40
N TRP A 290 -5.85 4.60 -0.72
CA TRP A 290 -6.57 4.06 -1.86
C TRP A 290 -5.61 3.45 -2.86
N ASP A 291 -5.89 2.24 -3.33
CA ASP A 291 -5.21 1.64 -4.46
C ASP A 291 -6.01 1.94 -5.71
N VAL A 292 -5.44 2.73 -6.57
CA VAL A 292 -6.06 3.24 -7.79
C VAL A 292 -5.38 2.62 -9.00
N ALA A 293 -6.14 1.92 -9.83
CA ALA A 293 -5.69 1.56 -11.17
C ALA A 293 -6.04 2.67 -12.15
N ILE A 294 -5.15 2.94 -13.08
CA ILE A 294 -5.40 3.84 -14.20
C ILE A 294 -5.70 3.00 -15.43
N THR A 295 -6.92 3.12 -15.93
CA THR A 295 -7.39 2.44 -17.16
C THR A 295 -7.37 3.40 -18.34
N PRO A 296 -7.58 2.94 -19.58
CA PRO A 296 -7.76 3.83 -20.74
C PRO A 296 -8.88 4.84 -20.60
N GLU A 297 -9.92 4.51 -19.78
CA GLU A 297 -11.09 5.36 -19.55
C GLU A 297 -10.96 6.21 -18.26
N GLY A 298 -9.79 6.21 -17.62
CA GLY A 298 -9.51 6.96 -16.40
C GLY A 298 -9.32 6.10 -15.15
N PRO A 299 -9.27 6.72 -13.95
CA PRO A 299 -8.97 6.01 -12.71
C PRO A 299 -10.14 5.15 -12.23
N CYS A 300 -9.82 4.01 -11.59
CA CYS A 300 -10.79 3.20 -10.85
C CYS A 300 -10.20 2.70 -9.53
N LEU A 301 -11.06 2.50 -8.52
CA LEU A 301 -10.65 1.97 -7.22
C LEU A 301 -10.47 0.44 -7.28
N ILE A 302 -9.34 -0.02 -6.79
CA ILE A 302 -9.08 -1.43 -6.53
C ILE A 302 -9.46 -1.80 -5.10
N GLU A 303 -8.96 -1.04 -4.13
CA GLU A 303 -9.24 -1.23 -2.69
C GLU A 303 -8.93 0.05 -1.90
N GLY A 304 -9.44 0.13 -0.68
CA GLY A 304 -9.10 1.14 0.31
C GLY A 304 -8.51 0.48 1.55
N ASN A 305 -7.47 1.07 2.12
CA ASN A 305 -6.79 0.55 3.30
C ASN A 305 -7.08 1.45 4.50
N SER A 306 -7.84 0.94 5.48
CA SER A 306 -8.17 1.63 6.74
C SER A 306 -7.00 1.67 7.73
N PHE A 307 -5.96 0.88 7.50
CA PHE A 307 -4.71 0.87 8.26
C PHE A 307 -3.50 0.99 7.33
N PRO A 308 -3.24 2.19 6.74
CA PRO A 308 -2.18 2.39 5.77
C PRO A 308 -0.79 2.07 6.32
N SER A 309 0.04 1.41 5.50
CA SER A 309 1.45 1.22 5.82
C SER A 309 2.19 2.55 5.81
N HIS A 310 2.95 2.84 6.87
CA HIS A 310 3.79 4.03 6.97
C HIS A 310 5.19 3.84 6.34
N ALA A 311 5.57 2.61 6.04
CA ALA A 311 6.93 2.27 5.65
C ALA A 311 7.22 2.61 4.18
N VAL A 312 6.37 2.12 3.26
CA VAL A 312 6.58 2.28 1.81
C VAL A 312 6.64 3.74 1.37
N PRO A 313 5.73 4.64 1.84
CA PRO A 313 5.81 6.06 1.45
C PRO A 313 7.05 6.78 1.97
N GLN A 314 7.84 6.16 2.85
CA GLN A 314 9.03 6.77 3.45
C GLN A 314 10.34 6.03 3.13
N PHE A 315 10.41 5.32 2.02
CA PHE A 315 11.70 4.81 1.55
C PHE A 315 12.70 5.97 1.39
N ALA A 316 13.91 5.82 1.93
CA ALA A 316 14.91 6.88 1.94
C ALA A 316 15.21 7.44 0.54
N ALA A 317 15.17 6.60 -0.49
CA ALA A 317 15.34 7.00 -1.88
C ALA A 317 14.30 8.03 -2.38
N HIS A 318 13.15 8.12 -1.72
CA HIS A 318 12.07 9.05 -2.07
C HIS A 318 12.24 10.43 -1.44
N TYR A 319 13.15 10.59 -0.49
CA TYR A 319 13.34 11.82 0.31
C TYR A 319 14.83 12.17 0.41
N PRO A 320 15.44 12.66 -0.69
CA PRO A 320 16.87 12.96 -0.73
C PRO A 320 17.27 14.09 0.24
N ASP A 321 16.32 14.93 0.65
CA ASP A 321 16.48 15.96 1.68
C ASP A 321 16.43 15.41 3.10
N GLY A 322 16.09 14.13 3.28
CA GLY A 322 15.94 13.48 4.57
C GLY A 322 14.71 13.91 5.37
N ILE A 323 13.78 14.67 4.78
CA ILE A 323 12.54 15.09 5.44
C ILE A 323 11.47 14.01 5.25
N GLY A 324 11.02 13.39 6.34
CA GLY A 324 9.95 12.39 6.32
C GLY A 324 8.56 13.00 6.11
N ILE A 325 7.54 12.15 6.08
CA ILE A 325 6.16 12.56 5.72
C ILE A 325 5.34 13.15 6.88
N LEU A 326 5.85 13.24 8.10
CA LEU A 326 5.09 13.80 9.23
C LEU A 326 4.62 15.25 8.99
N PRO A 327 5.42 16.14 8.38
CA PRO A 327 4.98 17.52 8.08
C PRO A 327 3.71 17.56 7.21
N GLU A 328 3.53 16.61 6.30
CA GLU A 328 2.32 16.55 5.49
C GLU A 328 1.07 16.25 6.32
N PHE A 329 1.19 15.43 7.37
CA PHE A 329 0.09 15.21 8.32
C PHE A 329 -0.18 16.41 9.20
N GLU A 330 0.84 17.17 9.58
CA GLU A 330 0.72 18.38 10.41
C GLU A 330 -0.03 19.52 9.69
N ARG A 331 -0.02 19.53 8.36
CA ARG A 331 -0.81 20.47 7.54
C ARG A 331 -2.31 20.30 7.77
N PHE A 332 -2.76 19.05 7.92
CA PHE A 332 -4.19 18.71 8.02
C PHE A 332 -4.65 18.48 9.46
N THR A 333 -3.75 18.29 10.40
CA THR A 333 -4.08 17.86 11.76
C THR A 333 -3.39 18.72 12.83
N HIS A 334 -3.83 18.57 14.08
CA HIS A 334 -3.13 19.09 15.25
C HIS A 334 -2.05 18.14 15.79
N LEU A 335 -1.60 17.18 15.00
CA LEU A 335 -0.41 16.38 15.32
C LEU A 335 0.81 17.31 15.34
N LYS A 336 1.65 17.15 16.35
CA LYS A 336 2.95 17.81 16.41
C LYS A 336 4.03 16.76 16.57
N ALA A 337 5.12 16.91 15.83
CA ALA A 337 6.37 16.22 16.13
C ALA A 337 6.72 16.53 17.60
N ARG A 338 6.80 15.50 18.45
CA ARG A 338 7.19 15.63 19.85
C ARG A 338 8.66 15.33 20.02
#